data_fa809d04a23f10ae1365588297dfab45
#
_entry.id   fa809d04a23f10ae1365588297dfab45
#
_cell.length_a   1.000
_cell.length_b   1.000
_cell.length_c   1.000
_cell.angle_alpha   90.00
_cell.angle_beta   90.00
_cell.angle_gamma   90.00
#
_symmetry.space_group_name_H-M   'P 1'
#
loop_
_entity.id
_entity.type
_entity.pdbx_description
1 polymer ?
#
loop_
_entity_poly.entity_id
_entity_poly.type
_entity_poly.pdbx_seq_one_letter_code
_entity_poly.pdbx_strand_id
1 'polypeptide(L)'
;MMKARTAASMVIGTLLTGCGGASVGGTPAPAEVAAEARATYYVYVGAESADLIHRVRLDASGVSVDQTTAVGEMAVETEGPHGLNVSPDGRHLYMTTAHGIPDGKLWKFDAGPDTLIAAPILLGNFPSTLDLTPDGLYAFIVNFNLHGEHVPSTVSVVYTPDMVEVDQIATCTMPHGLRIAPDGLFAYSMCMMDDQLVEIDTRTFEVSRRFNVSTGVEAELVGYETPEILTGPNGMIRPVGSAATGRTPPTCSPTWVQPAPDDRTLYVACNKSDEILVIDRETWSLVRKFPTGRAPYNLGITPDGSILVVSLKGAGQVQFFDAATGESKAIVQSTTTVTHGVAVTPDSRYAFVSVEGKGAEPGKVDVFDLRTFEMVGSVGVGQQAGGIVFWKMVPAG
;
A
#
# COMPACT_ATOMS: atom_id res chain seq x y z
N MET A 1 -32.93 -45.20 53.87
CA MET A 1 -33.05 -46.59 53.52
C MET A 1 -32.03 -46.99 52.50
N MET A 2 -31.11 -47.72 52.90
CA MET A 2 -30.02 -48.47 52.34
C MET A 2 -30.46 -49.49 51.29
N LYS A 3 -29.66 -49.71 50.26
CA LYS A 3 -29.22 -50.97 49.65
C LYS A 3 -28.41 -50.59 48.40
N ALA A 4 -27.16 -50.69 48.30
CA ALA A 4 -26.13 -51.74 48.37
C ALA A 4 -26.10 -52.69 47.17
N ARG A 5 -24.94 -52.65 46.45
CA ARG A 5 -24.21 -53.72 45.73
C ARG A 5 -24.75 -54.11 44.32
N THR A 6 -23.96 -54.25 43.28
CA THR A 6 -22.85 -55.20 43.13
C THR A 6 -21.95 -54.82 41.92
N ALA A 7 -20.67 -55.13 42.10
CA ALA A 7 -19.62 -55.05 41.05
C ALA A 7 -19.67 -56.30 40.16
N ALA A 8 -19.26 -56.16 38.93
CA ALA A 8 -18.78 -57.27 38.11
C ALA A 8 -17.58 -56.76 37.23
N SER A 9 -16.42 -57.27 37.62
CA SER A 9 -15.19 -57.19 36.78
C SER A 9 -15.28 -58.20 35.65
N MET A 10 -14.90 -57.82 34.46
CA MET A 10 -14.51 -58.80 33.43
C MET A 10 -13.30 -58.22 32.65
N VAL A 11 -12.23 -59.00 32.75
CA VAL A 11 -10.95 -58.84 32.03
C VAL A 11 -11.07 -59.58 30.71
N ILE A 12 -10.25 -59.19 29.73
CA ILE A 12 -9.80 -59.85 28.48
C ILE A 12 -10.05 -58.89 27.31
N GLY A 13 -9.10 -58.49 26.53
CA GLY A 13 -8.06 -59.10 25.79
C GLY A 13 -7.44 -58.09 24.86
N THR A 14 -6.16 -58.03 24.86
CA THR A 14 -5.32 -57.21 23.99
C THR A 14 -5.38 -57.71 22.53
N LEU A 15 -5.80 -56.84 21.62
CA LEU A 15 -5.55 -57.04 20.19
C LEU A 15 -4.82 -55.79 19.66
N LEU A 16 -3.53 -55.94 19.46
CA LEU A 16 -2.67 -55.03 18.71
C LEU A 16 -3.01 -55.20 17.23
N THR A 17 -3.69 -54.22 16.65
CA THR A 17 -3.70 -54.00 15.21
C THR A 17 -2.97 -52.69 14.94
N GLY A 18 -1.78 -52.77 14.35
CA GLY A 18 -1.00 -51.66 13.85
C GLY A 18 -1.75 -50.99 12.70
N CYS A 19 -2.21 -49.77 12.89
CA CYS A 19 -2.54 -48.86 11.81
C CYS A 19 -1.30 -48.02 11.51
N GLY A 20 -0.76 -48.17 10.31
CA GLY A 20 0.26 -47.30 9.76
C GLY A 20 -0.25 -45.83 9.74
N GLY A 21 0.34 -45.00 10.55
CA GLY A 21 0.11 -43.57 10.51
C GLY A 21 0.66 -43.02 9.21
N ALA A 22 -0.24 -42.59 8.32
CA ALA A 22 0.15 -41.63 7.30
C ALA A 22 0.64 -40.37 8.03
N SER A 23 1.90 -40.00 7.86
CA SER A 23 2.44 -38.73 8.29
C SER A 23 1.69 -37.66 7.52
N VAL A 24 0.75 -37.00 8.16
CA VAL A 24 0.23 -35.71 7.71
C VAL A 24 1.44 -34.79 7.71
N GLY A 25 1.88 -34.38 6.53
CA GLY A 25 2.98 -33.41 6.38
C GLY A 25 2.63 -32.18 7.22
N GLY A 26 3.35 -31.99 8.31
CA GLY A 26 3.22 -30.80 9.14
C GLY A 26 3.59 -29.58 8.30
N THR A 27 2.78 -28.54 8.37
CA THR A 27 3.11 -27.22 7.81
C THR A 27 4.47 -26.80 8.38
N PRO A 28 5.46 -26.44 7.54
CA PRO A 28 6.78 -26.05 8.04
C PRO A 28 6.65 -24.84 8.98
N ALA A 29 7.43 -24.82 10.05
CA ALA A 29 7.45 -23.70 10.97
C ALA A 29 8.00 -22.46 10.26
N PRO A 30 7.58 -21.23 10.65
CA PRO A 30 8.02 -19.98 10.01
C PRO A 30 9.53 -19.86 9.82
N ALA A 31 10.32 -20.41 10.73
CA ALA A 31 11.78 -20.45 10.64
C ALA A 31 12.31 -21.37 9.51
N GLU A 32 11.58 -22.45 9.15
CA GLU A 32 12.00 -23.34 8.06
C GLU A 32 11.78 -22.71 6.68
N VAL A 33 10.71 -21.91 6.54
CA VAL A 33 10.40 -21.21 5.27
C VAL A 33 11.39 -20.05 5.05
N ALA A 34 11.78 -19.34 6.11
CA ALA A 34 12.80 -18.29 6.04
C ALA A 34 14.19 -18.87 5.67
N ALA A 35 14.52 -20.09 6.13
CA ALA A 35 15.79 -20.77 5.78
C ALA A 35 15.92 -21.11 4.29
N GLU A 36 14.83 -21.02 3.50
CA GLU A 36 14.86 -21.19 2.04
C GLU A 36 15.13 -19.90 1.27
N ALA A 37 15.29 -18.76 1.93
CA ALA A 37 15.58 -17.50 1.25
C ALA A 37 16.94 -17.57 0.53
N ARG A 38 16.90 -17.58 -0.81
CA ARG A 38 18.09 -17.63 -1.68
C ARG A 38 18.69 -16.25 -1.94
N ALA A 39 18.14 -15.23 -1.33
CA ALA A 39 18.54 -13.83 -1.44
C ALA A 39 18.21 -13.11 -0.13
N THR A 40 18.80 -11.94 0.05
CA THR A 40 18.41 -10.99 1.08
C THR A 40 17.52 -9.90 0.44
N TYR A 41 16.36 -9.66 1.02
CA TYR A 41 15.40 -8.67 0.55
C TYR A 41 15.32 -7.50 1.53
N TYR A 42 15.23 -6.29 1.01
CA TYR A 42 15.13 -5.09 1.81
C TYR A 42 13.93 -4.26 1.38
N VAL A 43 13.14 -3.80 2.34
CA VAL A 43 12.05 -2.83 2.16
C VAL A 43 12.23 -1.66 3.11
N TYR A 44 11.73 -0.49 2.72
CA TYR A 44 11.55 0.65 3.62
C TYR A 44 10.10 0.75 4.05
N VAL A 45 9.88 1.11 5.32
CA VAL A 45 8.54 1.35 5.88
C VAL A 45 8.56 2.61 6.74
N GLY A 46 7.55 3.45 6.59
CA GLY A 46 7.33 4.64 7.42
C GLY A 46 6.49 4.30 8.65
N ALA A 47 6.91 4.76 9.82
CA ALA A 47 6.16 4.72 11.06
C ALA A 47 5.65 6.14 11.36
N GLU A 48 4.44 6.44 10.90
CA GLU A 48 3.87 7.78 10.80
C GLU A 48 3.77 8.48 12.15
N SER A 49 3.27 7.80 13.19
CA SER A 49 3.14 8.39 14.54
C SER A 49 4.45 8.42 15.34
N ALA A 50 5.56 7.98 14.77
CA ALA A 50 6.85 7.91 15.45
C ALA A 50 7.96 8.72 14.77
N ASP A 51 7.70 9.35 13.62
CA ASP A 51 8.68 10.04 12.78
C ASP A 51 9.92 9.19 12.47
N LEU A 52 9.69 7.93 12.12
CA LEU A 52 10.74 6.98 11.82
C LEU A 52 10.56 6.35 10.45
N ILE A 53 11.68 6.13 9.76
CA ILE A 53 11.77 5.18 8.66
C ILE A 53 12.51 3.96 9.17
N HIS A 54 11.99 2.77 8.91
CA HIS A 54 12.66 1.52 9.18
C HIS A 54 13.04 0.83 7.87
N ARG A 55 14.26 0.30 7.81
CA ARG A 55 14.65 -0.66 6.79
C ARG A 55 14.48 -2.06 7.35
N VAL A 56 13.61 -2.84 6.75
CA VAL A 56 13.32 -4.22 7.12
C VAL A 56 14.03 -5.16 6.17
N ARG A 57 14.65 -6.17 6.72
CA ARG A 57 15.39 -7.21 6.00
C ARG A 57 14.74 -8.57 6.19
N LEU A 58 14.61 -9.34 5.10
CA LEU A 58 14.35 -10.77 5.11
C LEU A 58 15.53 -11.51 4.53
N ASP A 59 16.05 -12.49 5.25
CA ASP A 59 17.08 -13.43 4.79
C ASP A 59 16.88 -14.82 5.42
N ALA A 60 17.83 -15.71 5.28
CA ALA A 60 17.78 -17.06 5.86
C ALA A 60 17.68 -17.08 7.40
N SER A 61 17.99 -15.98 8.08
CA SER A 61 17.84 -15.84 9.53
C SER A 61 16.45 -15.35 9.96
N GLY A 62 15.59 -14.98 9.00
CA GLY A 62 14.24 -14.45 9.22
C GLY A 62 14.10 -12.99 8.92
N VAL A 63 13.06 -12.37 9.50
CA VAL A 63 12.70 -10.97 9.31
C VAL A 63 13.24 -10.12 10.47
N SER A 64 13.91 -9.01 10.15
CA SER A 64 14.48 -8.11 11.17
C SER A 64 14.49 -6.66 10.71
N VAL A 65 14.51 -5.71 11.64
CA VAL A 65 14.84 -4.31 11.34
C VAL A 65 16.35 -4.20 11.21
N ASP A 66 16.81 -3.76 10.05
CA ASP A 66 18.22 -3.59 9.72
C ASP A 66 18.73 -2.19 10.07
N GLN A 67 17.88 -1.17 9.88
CA GLN A 67 18.18 0.22 10.20
C GLN A 67 16.92 0.97 10.60
N THR A 68 17.09 1.98 11.46
CA THR A 68 16.05 2.93 11.85
C THR A 68 16.60 4.35 11.73
N THR A 69 15.89 5.21 11.04
CA THR A 69 16.27 6.59 10.76
C THR A 69 15.17 7.52 11.26
N ALA A 70 15.51 8.46 12.12
CA ALA A 70 14.61 9.52 12.55
C ALA A 70 14.45 10.53 11.40
N VAL A 71 13.22 10.99 11.17
CA VAL A 71 12.86 11.96 10.14
C VAL A 71 12.08 13.12 10.74
N GLY A 72 11.83 14.16 9.95
CA GLY A 72 11.18 15.38 10.41
C GLY A 72 12.19 16.46 10.80
N GLU A 73 11.71 17.70 10.85
CA GLU A 73 12.53 18.88 11.20
C GLU A 73 12.35 19.32 12.64
N MET A 74 11.19 19.03 13.24
CA MET A 74 10.83 19.52 14.56
C MET A 74 10.60 18.37 15.54
N ALA A 75 11.46 18.27 16.55
CA ALA A 75 11.39 17.23 17.58
C ALA A 75 10.11 17.27 18.47
N VAL A 76 9.30 18.32 18.35
CA VAL A 76 8.09 18.52 19.16
C VAL A 76 6.79 18.34 18.37
N GLU A 77 6.89 18.11 17.08
CA GLU A 77 5.76 17.84 16.18
C GLU A 77 5.92 16.48 15.53
N THR A 78 4.83 15.76 15.36
CA THR A 78 4.81 14.56 14.52
C THR A 78 4.55 15.01 13.09
N GLU A 79 5.55 14.85 12.21
CA GLU A 79 5.44 15.20 10.79
C GLU A 79 4.91 14.02 9.95
N GLY A 80 5.09 12.80 10.40
CA GLY A 80 4.48 11.58 9.89
C GLY A 80 4.96 11.14 8.51
N PRO A 81 5.98 10.27 8.41
CA PRO A 81 6.38 9.67 7.14
C PRO A 81 5.26 8.75 6.61
N HIS A 82 4.61 9.15 5.50
CA HIS A 82 3.45 8.45 4.96
C HIS A 82 3.73 7.74 3.64
N GLY A 83 4.01 8.48 2.57
CA GLY A 83 4.35 7.91 1.26
C GLY A 83 5.84 7.63 1.15
N LEU A 84 6.19 6.50 0.58
CA LEU A 84 7.57 6.08 0.34
C LEU A 84 7.70 5.55 -1.08
N ASN A 85 8.77 5.93 -1.78
CA ASN A 85 9.19 5.28 -3.02
C ASN A 85 10.71 5.33 -3.19
N VAL A 86 11.26 4.41 -3.96
CA VAL A 86 12.68 4.34 -4.28
C VAL A 86 12.88 4.64 -5.76
N SER A 87 13.91 5.42 -6.09
CA SER A 87 14.25 5.69 -7.49
C SER A 87 14.49 4.38 -8.26
N PRO A 88 14.19 4.34 -9.57
CA PRO A 88 14.34 3.12 -10.38
C PRO A 88 15.76 2.54 -10.37
N ASP A 89 16.78 3.37 -10.15
CA ASP A 89 18.17 2.94 -10.01
C ASP A 89 18.56 2.46 -8.60
N GLY A 90 17.60 2.51 -7.65
CA GLY A 90 17.77 2.09 -6.27
C GLY A 90 18.63 2.99 -5.39
N ARG A 91 19.07 4.17 -5.89
CA ARG A 91 19.99 5.05 -5.17
C ARG A 91 19.32 6.03 -4.21
N HIS A 92 18.09 6.41 -4.49
CA HIS A 92 17.39 7.44 -3.72
C HIS A 92 16.09 6.92 -3.13
N LEU A 93 15.85 7.24 -1.87
CA LEU A 93 14.57 7.07 -1.20
C LEU A 93 13.86 8.40 -1.15
N TYR A 94 12.62 8.43 -1.62
CA TYR A 94 11.71 9.57 -1.50
C TYR A 94 10.66 9.26 -0.45
N MET A 95 10.35 10.24 0.37
CA MET A 95 9.40 10.14 1.46
C MET A 95 8.56 11.40 1.54
N THR A 96 7.25 11.24 1.77
CA THR A 96 6.40 12.37 2.15
C THR A 96 6.19 12.39 3.65
N THR A 97 6.17 13.59 4.24
CA THR A 97 5.58 13.80 5.56
C THR A 97 4.18 14.37 5.39
N ALA A 98 3.19 13.71 6.00
CA ALA A 98 1.78 13.99 5.76
C ALA A 98 1.18 14.98 6.76
N HIS A 99 1.77 15.08 7.94
CA HIS A 99 1.36 15.97 9.02
C HIS A 99 2.33 17.14 9.15
N GLY A 100 2.12 17.96 10.15
CA GLY A 100 2.90 19.16 10.41
C GLY A 100 2.19 20.42 9.93
N ILE A 101 2.68 21.56 10.37
CA ILE A 101 2.23 22.89 9.99
C ILE A 101 3.44 23.66 9.48
N PRO A 102 3.40 24.24 8.27
CA PRO A 102 2.23 24.57 7.48
C PRO A 102 1.61 23.44 6.65
N ASP A 103 2.38 22.56 6.03
CA ASP A 103 1.87 21.48 5.19
C ASP A 103 2.93 20.39 5.05
N GLY A 104 2.58 19.27 4.44
CA GLY A 104 3.49 18.17 4.23
C GLY A 104 4.60 18.48 3.24
N LYS A 105 5.63 17.66 3.26
CA LYS A 105 6.85 17.85 2.48
C LYS A 105 7.24 16.59 1.71
N LEU A 106 8.04 16.78 0.66
CA LEU A 106 8.77 15.70 0.00
C LEU A 106 10.25 15.77 0.42
N TRP A 107 10.77 14.63 0.83
CA TRP A 107 12.15 14.41 1.25
C TRP A 107 12.87 13.52 0.27
N LYS A 108 14.19 13.70 0.13
CA LYS A 108 15.05 12.86 -0.70
C LYS A 108 16.28 12.43 0.08
N PHE A 109 16.47 11.13 0.22
CA PHE A 109 17.59 10.50 0.92
C PHE A 109 18.46 9.68 -0.03
N ASP A 110 19.73 9.52 0.31
CA ASP A 110 20.59 8.50 -0.27
C ASP A 110 20.19 7.14 0.34
N ALA A 111 19.70 6.22 -0.50
CA ALA A 111 19.20 4.93 -0.03
C ALA A 111 20.33 4.03 0.48
N GLY A 112 20.14 3.42 1.63
CA GLY A 112 21.14 2.61 2.31
C GLY A 112 21.80 3.34 3.47
N PRO A 113 22.56 4.41 3.26
CA PRO A 113 22.98 5.29 4.36
C PRO A 113 21.83 6.02 5.03
N ASP A 114 20.70 6.21 4.34
CA ASP A 114 19.52 6.97 4.73
C ASP A 114 19.86 8.43 5.11
N THR A 115 20.79 9.00 4.34
CA THR A 115 21.29 10.35 4.56
C THR A 115 20.49 11.35 3.73
N LEU A 116 19.98 12.40 4.35
CA LEU A 116 19.29 13.47 3.63
C LEU A 116 20.26 14.15 2.66
N ILE A 117 19.90 14.23 1.36
CA ILE A 117 20.77 14.76 0.30
C ILE A 117 20.28 16.06 -0.33
N ALA A 118 19.04 16.45 -0.01
CA ALA A 118 18.49 17.73 -0.43
C ALA A 118 17.57 18.29 0.66
N ALA A 119 17.43 19.59 0.74
CA ALA A 119 16.41 20.19 1.61
C ALA A 119 15.02 19.69 1.18
N PRO A 120 14.13 19.36 2.12
CA PRO A 120 12.76 18.98 1.78
C PRO A 120 12.02 20.16 1.14
N ILE A 121 11.09 19.85 0.25
CA ILE A 121 10.26 20.85 -0.41
C ILE A 121 8.81 20.75 0.07
N LEU A 122 8.16 21.91 0.21
CA LEU A 122 6.75 21.99 0.55
C LEU A 122 5.92 21.54 -0.65
N LEU A 123 4.88 20.78 -0.35
CA LEU A 123 3.84 20.35 -1.28
C LEU A 123 2.46 20.79 -0.78
N GLY A 124 1.40 20.27 -1.37
CA GLY A 124 0.04 20.48 -0.89
C GLY A 124 -0.28 19.79 0.43
N ASN A 125 -1.51 19.94 0.90
CA ASN A 125 -1.94 19.41 2.19
C ASN A 125 -1.99 17.87 2.20
N PHE A 126 -1.34 17.26 3.16
CA PHE A 126 -1.27 15.81 3.38
C PHE A 126 -0.80 15.05 2.13
N PRO A 127 0.45 15.21 1.67
CA PRO A 127 0.99 14.41 0.59
C PRO A 127 1.09 12.94 1.03
N SER A 128 0.23 12.08 0.46
CA SER A 128 -0.01 10.72 0.99
C SER A 128 0.74 9.63 0.23
N THR A 129 0.70 9.67 -1.08
CA THR A 129 1.33 8.65 -1.92
C THR A 129 2.13 9.29 -3.02
N LEU A 130 3.18 8.60 -3.44
CA LEU A 130 4.00 9.04 -4.56
C LEU A 130 4.42 7.86 -5.42
N ASP A 131 4.64 8.15 -6.70
CA ASP A 131 5.29 7.23 -7.62
C ASP A 131 6.22 8.00 -8.56
N LEU A 132 7.23 7.32 -9.11
CA LEU A 132 8.23 7.91 -9.97
C LEU A 132 8.09 7.40 -11.40
N THR A 133 8.36 8.27 -12.36
CA THR A 133 8.51 7.85 -13.76
C THR A 133 9.64 6.83 -13.89
N PRO A 134 9.58 5.89 -14.86
CA PRO A 134 10.61 4.85 -15.02
C PRO A 134 12.03 5.37 -15.25
N ASP A 135 12.16 6.60 -15.77
CA ASP A 135 13.46 7.28 -15.90
C ASP A 135 13.92 7.97 -14.60
N GLY A 136 13.05 8.01 -13.59
CA GLY A 136 13.30 8.65 -12.30
C GLY A 136 13.32 10.17 -12.32
N LEU A 137 12.95 10.82 -13.43
CA LEU A 137 13.03 12.29 -13.57
C LEU A 137 11.88 13.02 -12.88
N TYR A 138 10.71 12.40 -12.79
CA TYR A 138 9.56 13.04 -12.18
C TYR A 138 8.95 12.13 -11.10
N ALA A 139 8.56 12.75 -10.00
CA ALA A 139 7.71 12.15 -8.99
C ALA A 139 6.32 12.79 -9.06
N PHE A 140 5.28 11.96 -9.03
CA PHE A 140 3.88 12.36 -8.92
C PHE A 140 3.41 12.09 -7.50
N ILE A 141 2.99 13.12 -6.79
CA ILE A 141 2.65 13.06 -5.37
C ILE A 141 1.21 13.50 -5.15
N VAL A 142 0.41 12.64 -4.54
CA VAL A 142 -0.99 12.93 -4.23
C VAL A 142 -1.08 13.81 -2.99
N ASN A 143 -1.71 14.96 -3.09
CA ASN A 143 -2.09 15.81 -1.98
C ASN A 143 -3.49 15.40 -1.49
N PHE A 144 -3.55 14.51 -0.52
CA PHE A 144 -4.81 13.87 -0.07
C PHE A 144 -5.79 14.83 0.59
N ASN A 145 -5.28 15.91 1.18
CA ASN A 145 -6.07 16.93 1.87
C ASN A 145 -6.94 16.37 3.00
N LEU A 146 -6.43 15.37 3.76
CA LEU A 146 -7.20 14.64 4.78
C LEU A 146 -7.77 15.57 5.87
N HIS A 147 -7.02 16.59 6.26
CA HIS A 147 -7.39 17.51 7.33
C HIS A 147 -7.99 18.83 6.82
N GLY A 148 -8.15 18.96 5.49
CA GLY A 148 -8.74 20.13 4.85
C GLY A 148 -10.24 20.02 4.62
N GLU A 149 -10.79 21.01 3.93
CA GLU A 149 -12.16 20.97 3.46
C GLU A 149 -12.32 19.91 2.33
N HIS A 150 -13.51 19.33 2.20
CA HIS A 150 -13.81 18.36 1.15
C HIS A 150 -14.00 19.06 -0.21
N VAL A 151 -12.93 19.62 -0.71
CA VAL A 151 -12.82 20.27 -2.01
C VAL A 151 -11.86 19.49 -2.91
N PRO A 152 -11.89 19.67 -4.24
CA PRO A 152 -10.89 19.08 -5.12
C PRO A 152 -9.47 19.43 -4.67
N SER A 153 -8.59 18.47 -4.71
CA SER A 153 -7.17 18.62 -4.40
C SER A 153 -6.31 18.25 -5.61
N THR A 154 -5.02 18.16 -5.44
CA THR A 154 -4.06 18.10 -6.54
C THR A 154 -3.15 16.87 -6.47
N VAL A 155 -2.49 16.61 -7.61
CA VAL A 155 -1.27 15.80 -7.68
C VAL A 155 -0.13 16.77 -8.01
N SER A 156 0.85 16.86 -7.12
CA SER A 156 2.10 17.60 -7.36
C SER A 156 3.01 16.82 -8.30
N VAL A 157 3.65 17.50 -9.24
CA VAL A 157 4.71 16.95 -10.09
C VAL A 157 6.03 17.58 -9.71
N VAL A 158 6.99 16.76 -9.29
CA VAL A 158 8.31 17.23 -8.86
C VAL A 158 9.38 16.72 -9.80
N TYR A 159 10.20 17.63 -10.32
CA TYR A 159 11.44 17.30 -11.02
C TYR A 159 12.48 16.87 -9.99
N THR A 160 12.79 15.58 -9.97
CA THR A 160 13.52 14.94 -8.88
C THR A 160 15.00 15.28 -8.79
N PRO A 161 15.73 15.59 -9.92
CA PRO A 161 17.13 15.96 -9.82
C PRO A 161 17.34 17.22 -8.98
N ASP A 162 16.50 18.23 -9.16
CA ASP A 162 16.65 19.53 -8.51
C ASP A 162 15.72 19.71 -7.32
N MET A 163 14.83 18.72 -7.04
CA MET A 163 13.78 18.80 -6.02
C MET A 163 12.94 20.07 -6.18
N VAL A 164 12.37 20.27 -7.36
CA VAL A 164 11.51 21.42 -7.67
C VAL A 164 10.14 20.94 -8.10
N GLU A 165 9.09 21.44 -7.46
CA GLU A 165 7.71 21.26 -7.91
C GLU A 165 7.52 22.05 -9.20
N VAL A 166 7.19 21.35 -10.29
CA VAL A 166 7.04 21.93 -11.63
C VAL A 166 5.59 22.11 -12.04
N ASP A 167 4.67 21.36 -11.42
CA ASP A 167 3.23 21.48 -11.67
C ASP A 167 2.39 20.97 -10.50
N GLN A 168 1.12 21.42 -10.45
CA GLN A 168 0.07 20.94 -9.56
C GLN A 168 -1.21 20.66 -10.35
N ILE A 169 -1.48 19.39 -10.58
CA ILE A 169 -2.60 18.93 -11.41
C ILE A 169 -3.85 18.82 -10.54
N ALA A 170 -4.88 19.63 -10.80
CA ALA A 170 -6.18 19.50 -10.12
C ALA A 170 -6.85 18.18 -10.51
N THR A 171 -7.18 17.34 -9.54
CA THR A 171 -7.73 16.03 -9.81
C THR A 171 -9.16 15.86 -9.27
N CYS A 172 -9.34 15.79 -7.96
CA CYS A 172 -10.62 15.41 -7.36
C CYS A 172 -10.61 15.60 -5.85
N THR A 173 -11.71 15.25 -5.18
CA THR A 173 -11.79 15.33 -3.73
C THR A 173 -11.22 14.09 -3.08
N MET A 174 -10.30 14.30 -2.15
CA MET A 174 -9.55 13.24 -1.46
C MET A 174 -8.90 12.27 -2.45
N PRO A 175 -8.00 12.75 -3.34
CA PRO A 175 -7.17 11.86 -4.14
C PRO A 175 -6.28 11.07 -3.18
N HIS A 176 -6.07 9.75 -3.44
CA HIS A 176 -5.34 8.90 -2.49
C HIS A 176 -4.27 8.03 -3.16
N GLY A 177 -4.60 6.80 -3.52
CA GLY A 177 -3.63 5.88 -4.11
C GLY A 177 -3.25 6.29 -5.53
N LEU A 178 -1.95 6.38 -5.81
CA LEU A 178 -1.43 6.68 -7.14
C LEU A 178 -0.39 5.63 -7.55
N ARG A 179 -0.42 5.26 -8.82
CA ARG A 179 0.62 4.45 -9.48
C ARG A 179 0.83 4.93 -10.91
N ILE A 180 2.08 4.91 -11.35
CA ILE A 180 2.45 5.07 -12.74
C ILE A 180 2.41 3.71 -13.44
N ALA A 181 1.89 3.66 -14.66
CA ALA A 181 1.89 2.45 -15.46
C ALA A 181 3.33 1.99 -15.79
N PRO A 182 3.58 0.70 -16.00
CA PRO A 182 4.92 0.20 -16.32
C PRO A 182 5.56 0.87 -17.54
N ASP A 183 4.75 1.25 -18.55
CA ASP A 183 5.22 1.99 -19.73
C ASP A 183 5.63 3.45 -19.43
N GLY A 184 5.31 3.95 -18.24
CA GLY A 184 5.64 5.31 -17.79
C GLY A 184 4.80 6.42 -18.44
N LEU A 185 3.85 6.10 -19.32
CA LEU A 185 3.11 7.10 -20.09
C LEU A 185 1.95 7.75 -19.31
N PHE A 186 1.40 7.03 -18.33
CA PHE A 186 0.26 7.53 -17.56
C PHE A 186 0.42 7.22 -16.08
N ALA A 187 0.02 8.17 -15.26
CA ALA A 187 -0.21 7.99 -13.83
C ALA A 187 -1.71 7.86 -13.57
N TYR A 188 -2.07 7.02 -12.62
CA TYR A 188 -3.46 6.77 -12.20
C TYR A 188 -3.63 7.16 -10.75
N SER A 189 -4.65 7.99 -10.47
CA SER A 189 -4.98 8.45 -9.12
C SER A 189 -6.42 8.14 -8.77
N MET A 190 -6.67 7.70 -7.53
CA MET A 190 -8.00 7.36 -7.04
C MET A 190 -8.62 8.49 -6.26
N CYS A 191 -9.91 8.73 -6.46
CA CYS A 191 -10.71 9.80 -5.86
C CYS A 191 -11.72 9.21 -4.89
N MET A 192 -11.38 9.13 -3.60
CA MET A 192 -12.18 8.43 -2.60
C MET A 192 -13.59 8.99 -2.41
N MET A 193 -13.75 10.32 -2.55
CA MET A 193 -15.03 10.99 -2.32
C MET A 193 -15.85 11.20 -3.61
N ASP A 194 -15.29 10.94 -4.77
CA ASP A 194 -15.92 11.18 -6.07
C ASP A 194 -16.20 9.89 -6.85
N ASP A 195 -15.82 8.71 -6.31
CA ASP A 195 -15.91 7.42 -7.00
C ASP A 195 -15.25 7.45 -8.39
N GLN A 196 -14.08 8.07 -8.51
CA GLN A 196 -13.39 8.21 -9.79
C GLN A 196 -11.97 7.64 -9.77
N LEU A 197 -11.57 7.13 -10.92
CA LEU A 197 -10.19 6.90 -11.34
C LEU A 197 -9.82 8.02 -12.32
N VAL A 198 -8.72 8.68 -12.07
CA VAL A 198 -8.16 9.75 -12.92
C VAL A 198 -6.90 9.24 -13.60
N GLU A 199 -6.84 9.36 -14.93
CA GLU A 199 -5.63 9.12 -15.72
C GLU A 199 -4.96 10.46 -16.02
N ILE A 200 -3.65 10.54 -15.78
CA ILE A 200 -2.81 11.72 -15.99
C ILE A 200 -1.72 11.35 -17.01
N ASP A 201 -1.60 12.09 -18.10
CA ASP A 201 -0.47 11.96 -19.05
C ASP A 201 0.81 12.50 -18.38
N THR A 202 1.81 11.63 -18.22
CA THR A 202 3.06 11.99 -17.52
C THR A 202 3.98 12.93 -18.31
N ARG A 203 3.69 13.17 -19.57
CA ARG A 203 4.48 14.04 -20.47
C ARG A 203 3.93 15.45 -20.57
N THR A 204 2.60 15.60 -20.45
CA THR A 204 1.91 16.89 -20.54
C THR A 204 1.46 17.41 -19.18
N PHE A 205 1.45 16.55 -18.14
CA PHE A 205 0.94 16.83 -16.79
C PHE A 205 -0.54 17.22 -16.80
N GLU A 206 -1.32 16.64 -17.71
CA GLU A 206 -2.74 16.91 -17.84
C GLU A 206 -3.56 15.66 -17.55
N VAL A 207 -4.77 15.87 -16.99
CA VAL A 207 -5.76 14.80 -16.87
C VAL A 207 -6.26 14.44 -18.26
N SER A 208 -6.00 13.22 -18.71
CA SER A 208 -6.39 12.73 -20.03
C SER A 208 -7.80 12.10 -20.03
N ARG A 209 -8.13 11.32 -19.00
CA ARG A 209 -9.43 10.64 -18.89
C ARG A 209 -9.85 10.48 -17.44
N ARG A 210 -11.16 10.29 -17.25
CA ARG A 210 -11.77 9.94 -15.96
C ARG A 210 -12.66 8.73 -16.12
N PHE A 211 -12.69 7.88 -15.11
CA PHE A 211 -13.56 6.70 -15.07
C PHE A 211 -14.38 6.73 -13.78
N ASN A 212 -15.69 6.64 -13.88
CA ASN A 212 -16.56 6.52 -12.72
C ASN A 212 -16.63 5.05 -12.30
N VAL A 213 -16.02 4.71 -11.15
CA VAL A 213 -15.90 3.34 -10.67
C VAL A 213 -17.22 2.78 -10.13
N SER A 214 -18.17 3.62 -9.74
CA SER A 214 -19.48 3.17 -9.25
C SER A 214 -20.42 2.79 -10.38
N THR A 215 -20.34 3.48 -11.52
CA THR A 215 -21.18 3.21 -12.70
C THR A 215 -20.49 2.31 -13.73
N GLY A 216 -19.16 2.20 -13.69
CA GLY A 216 -18.38 1.37 -14.59
C GLY A 216 -18.20 1.94 -16.01
N VAL A 217 -18.30 3.26 -16.17
CA VAL A 217 -18.19 3.96 -17.46
C VAL A 217 -17.24 5.14 -17.36
N GLU A 218 -16.78 5.61 -18.52
CA GLU A 218 -16.04 6.86 -18.62
C GLU A 218 -16.85 8.04 -18.08
N ALA A 219 -16.22 8.87 -17.27
CA ALA A 219 -16.82 10.09 -16.77
C ALA A 219 -16.43 11.27 -17.69
N GLU A 220 -17.32 12.22 -17.83
CA GLU A 220 -17.01 13.46 -18.55
C GLU A 220 -15.83 14.18 -17.88
N LEU A 221 -14.94 14.75 -18.68
CA LEU A 221 -13.93 15.70 -18.23
C LEU A 221 -14.62 17.03 -17.88
N VAL A 222 -15.48 17.02 -16.88
CA VAL A 222 -15.96 18.27 -16.29
C VAL A 222 -14.77 18.87 -15.58
N GLY A 223 -14.33 20.05 -16.05
CA GLY A 223 -13.20 20.75 -15.43
C GLY A 223 -13.52 20.95 -13.96
N TYR A 224 -12.80 20.29 -13.09
CA TYR A 224 -12.67 20.78 -11.74
C TYR A 224 -11.95 22.12 -11.89
N GLU A 225 -12.62 23.20 -11.52
CA GLU A 225 -11.92 24.47 -11.39
C GLU A 225 -10.70 24.20 -10.51
N THR A 226 -9.54 24.59 -10.99
CA THR A 226 -8.32 24.54 -10.20
C THR A 226 -8.65 25.23 -8.89
N PRO A 227 -8.56 24.52 -7.74
CA PRO A 227 -8.92 25.15 -6.48
C PRO A 227 -8.08 26.39 -6.33
N GLU A 228 -8.69 27.50 -5.89
CA GLU A 228 -7.93 28.69 -5.55
C GLU A 228 -6.95 28.31 -4.46
N ILE A 229 -5.68 28.36 -4.78
CA ILE A 229 -4.60 28.01 -3.86
C ILE A 229 -4.32 29.26 -3.05
N LEU A 230 -4.86 29.32 -1.83
CA LEU A 230 -4.51 30.39 -0.89
C LEU A 230 -3.15 30.06 -0.26
N THR A 231 -2.19 30.92 -0.55
CA THR A 231 -0.92 30.93 0.20
C THR A 231 -1.14 31.64 1.53
N GLY A 232 -1.26 30.89 2.60
CA GLY A 232 -1.34 31.44 3.96
C GLY A 232 -0.06 32.15 4.41
N PRO A 233 -0.09 32.81 5.59
CA PRO A 233 1.04 33.62 6.06
C PRO A 233 2.35 32.88 6.26
N ASN A 234 2.34 31.55 6.26
CA ASN A 234 3.53 30.70 6.40
C ASN A 234 3.82 29.84 5.14
N GLY A 235 3.32 30.26 3.97
CA GLY A 235 3.46 29.48 2.74
C GLY A 235 2.47 28.30 2.66
N MET A 236 1.48 28.20 3.55
CA MET A 236 0.47 27.16 3.53
C MET A 236 -0.33 27.22 2.23
N ILE A 237 -0.26 26.15 1.47
CA ILE A 237 -1.07 25.93 0.27
C ILE A 237 -2.34 25.21 0.70
N ARG A 238 -3.47 25.93 0.75
CA ARG A 238 -4.78 25.33 1.01
C ARG A 238 -5.63 25.45 -0.24
N PRO A 239 -6.08 24.35 -0.83
CA PRO A 239 -7.09 24.41 -1.84
C PRO A 239 -8.39 24.94 -1.21
N VAL A 240 -8.86 26.09 -1.68
CA VAL A 240 -10.18 26.64 -1.34
C VAL A 240 -11.06 26.57 -2.58
N GLY A 241 -12.19 25.94 -2.45
CA GLY A 241 -13.20 25.89 -3.47
C GLY A 241 -14.57 25.72 -2.83
N SER A 242 -15.64 25.96 -3.57
CA SER A 242 -16.95 25.59 -3.09
C SER A 242 -17.01 24.07 -2.97
N ALA A 243 -17.19 23.54 -1.77
CA ALA A 243 -17.61 22.15 -1.60
C ALA A 243 -18.78 21.91 -2.56
N ALA A 244 -18.66 20.95 -3.46
CA ALA A 244 -19.70 20.68 -4.43
C ALA A 244 -21.00 20.35 -3.67
N THR A 245 -21.93 21.29 -3.64
CA THR A 245 -23.24 21.12 -3.01
C THR A 245 -24.00 20.08 -3.82
N GLY A 246 -24.48 19.03 -3.17
CA GLY A 246 -25.25 17.97 -3.83
C GLY A 246 -24.49 16.72 -4.22
N ARG A 247 -23.32 16.48 -3.66
CA ARG A 247 -22.57 15.22 -3.87
C ARG A 247 -23.35 14.00 -3.40
N THR A 248 -23.44 13.00 -4.26
CA THR A 248 -23.84 11.66 -3.85
C THR A 248 -22.71 11.04 -3.03
N PRO A 249 -22.99 10.49 -1.85
CA PRO A 249 -21.95 9.76 -1.09
C PRO A 249 -21.31 8.66 -1.94
N PRO A 250 -19.98 8.47 -1.88
CA PRO A 250 -19.32 7.45 -2.65
C PRO A 250 -19.79 6.05 -2.24
N THR A 251 -19.97 5.18 -3.22
CA THR A 251 -20.39 3.78 -3.03
C THR A 251 -19.21 2.83 -3.02
N CYS A 252 -18.23 3.03 -3.89
CA CYS A 252 -16.97 2.31 -3.95
C CYS A 252 -15.94 2.88 -2.96
N SER A 253 -15.80 4.21 -2.91
CA SER A 253 -14.72 4.91 -2.21
C SER A 253 -13.36 4.29 -2.55
N PRO A 254 -12.89 4.44 -3.80
CA PRO A 254 -11.71 3.77 -4.28
C PRO A 254 -10.46 4.30 -3.57
N THR A 255 -9.65 3.39 -3.02
CA THR A 255 -8.46 3.76 -2.24
C THR A 255 -7.16 3.60 -3.02
N TRP A 256 -7.07 2.59 -3.85
CA TRP A 256 -5.83 2.27 -4.57
C TRP A 256 -6.09 1.77 -5.98
N VAL A 257 -5.19 2.09 -6.89
CA VAL A 257 -5.11 1.50 -8.23
C VAL A 257 -3.78 0.79 -8.39
N GLN A 258 -3.78 -0.35 -9.04
CA GLN A 258 -2.58 -1.11 -9.38
C GLN A 258 -2.61 -1.47 -10.87
N PRO A 259 -1.80 -0.78 -11.70
CA PRO A 259 -1.56 -1.23 -13.07
C PRO A 259 -0.88 -2.60 -13.07
N ALA A 260 -1.33 -3.48 -13.95
CA ALA A 260 -0.70 -4.78 -14.15
C ALA A 260 0.55 -4.66 -15.05
N PRO A 261 1.46 -5.65 -14.99
CA PRO A 261 2.65 -5.68 -15.86
C PRO A 261 2.36 -5.80 -17.35
N ASP A 262 1.11 -6.07 -17.73
CA ASP A 262 0.66 -6.17 -19.13
C ASP A 262 0.39 -4.81 -19.78
N ASP A 263 0.56 -3.70 -19.05
CA ASP A 263 0.24 -2.33 -19.45
C ASP A 263 -1.21 -2.11 -19.93
N ARG A 264 -2.09 -3.06 -19.66
CA ARG A 264 -3.49 -3.03 -20.10
C ARG A 264 -4.49 -3.08 -18.97
N THR A 265 -4.21 -3.84 -17.94
CA THR A 265 -5.15 -4.10 -16.85
C THR A 265 -4.91 -3.15 -15.69
N LEU A 266 -5.97 -2.56 -15.16
CA LEU A 266 -5.95 -1.78 -13.93
C LEU A 266 -6.84 -2.47 -12.88
N TYR A 267 -6.28 -2.74 -11.70
CA TYR A 267 -7.02 -3.22 -10.53
C TYR A 267 -7.32 -2.06 -9.60
N VAL A 268 -8.57 -1.92 -9.17
CA VAL A 268 -9.02 -0.83 -8.28
C VAL A 268 -9.65 -1.41 -7.02
N ALA A 269 -9.17 -0.99 -5.85
CA ALA A 269 -9.72 -1.37 -4.55
C ALA A 269 -10.91 -0.47 -4.17
N CYS A 270 -12.10 -1.04 -4.09
CA CYS A 270 -13.32 -0.40 -3.63
C CYS A 270 -13.52 -0.64 -2.14
N ASN A 271 -13.06 0.30 -1.31
CA ASN A 271 -13.02 0.15 0.15
C ASN A 271 -14.40 -0.02 0.80
N LYS A 272 -15.42 0.67 0.29
CA LYS A 272 -16.78 0.62 0.86
C LYS A 272 -17.64 -0.52 0.34
N SER A 273 -17.39 -1.01 -0.88
CA SER A 273 -18.18 -2.08 -1.48
C SER A 273 -17.53 -3.46 -1.38
N ASP A 274 -16.36 -3.57 -0.72
CA ASP A 274 -15.65 -4.82 -0.48
C ASP A 274 -15.41 -5.61 -1.79
N GLU A 275 -14.91 -4.91 -2.82
CA GLU A 275 -14.66 -5.52 -4.13
C GLU A 275 -13.42 -4.92 -4.81
N ILE A 276 -12.86 -5.67 -5.76
CA ILE A 276 -11.87 -5.21 -6.73
C ILE A 276 -12.56 -5.05 -8.09
N LEU A 277 -12.35 -3.90 -8.72
CA LEU A 277 -12.71 -3.69 -10.12
C LEU A 277 -11.50 -3.97 -11.00
N VAL A 278 -11.76 -4.55 -12.18
CA VAL A 278 -10.78 -4.77 -13.24
C VAL A 278 -11.19 -3.95 -14.44
N ILE A 279 -10.37 -2.98 -14.79
CA ILE A 279 -10.61 -2.03 -15.87
C ILE A 279 -9.61 -2.32 -17.00
N ASP A 280 -10.09 -2.36 -18.22
CA ASP A 280 -9.25 -2.39 -19.42
C ASP A 280 -8.85 -0.94 -19.75
N ARG A 281 -7.55 -0.67 -19.70
CA ARG A 281 -6.96 0.64 -19.94
C ARG A 281 -7.13 1.15 -21.37
N GLU A 282 -7.10 0.25 -22.35
CA GLU A 282 -7.20 0.62 -23.76
C GLU A 282 -8.63 1.02 -24.11
N THR A 283 -9.60 0.16 -23.76
CA THR A 283 -11.01 0.40 -24.05
C THR A 283 -11.70 1.29 -23.03
N TRP A 284 -11.01 1.60 -21.92
CA TRP A 284 -11.50 2.39 -20.79
C TRP A 284 -12.86 1.90 -20.28
N SER A 285 -12.95 0.60 -20.03
CA SER A 285 -14.19 -0.09 -19.66
C SER A 285 -14.00 -1.06 -18.51
N LEU A 286 -15.06 -1.24 -17.72
CA LEU A 286 -15.10 -2.26 -16.67
C LEU A 286 -15.19 -3.65 -17.31
N VAL A 287 -14.17 -4.47 -17.12
CA VAL A 287 -14.14 -5.87 -17.62
C VAL A 287 -14.88 -6.79 -16.68
N ARG A 288 -14.62 -6.65 -15.38
CA ARG A 288 -15.22 -7.48 -14.33
C ARG A 288 -14.98 -6.87 -12.95
N LYS A 289 -15.62 -7.46 -11.95
CA LYS A 289 -15.36 -7.23 -10.54
C LYS A 289 -15.44 -8.53 -9.75
N PHE A 290 -14.77 -8.60 -8.63
CA PHE A 290 -14.83 -9.75 -7.74
C PHE A 290 -14.79 -9.31 -6.27
N PRO A 291 -15.46 -10.09 -5.37
CA PRO A 291 -15.56 -9.72 -3.97
C PRO A 291 -14.25 -9.95 -3.22
N THR A 292 -14.05 -9.15 -2.16
CA THR A 292 -12.95 -9.27 -1.20
C THR A 292 -13.46 -9.46 0.22
N GLY A 293 -12.56 -9.63 1.16
CA GLY A 293 -12.85 -9.36 2.56
C GLY A 293 -13.06 -7.86 2.81
N ARG A 294 -13.37 -7.50 4.07
CA ARG A 294 -13.83 -6.16 4.44
C ARG A 294 -12.78 -5.07 4.25
N ALA A 295 -13.17 -4.02 3.54
CA ALA A 295 -12.42 -2.79 3.28
C ALA A 295 -11.04 -3.02 2.64
N PRO A 296 -10.99 -3.50 1.38
CA PRO A 296 -9.75 -3.56 0.61
C PRO A 296 -9.14 -2.16 0.53
N TYR A 297 -7.81 -2.08 0.61
CA TYR A 297 -7.15 -0.78 0.70
C TYR A 297 -6.00 -0.61 -0.27
N ASN A 298 -4.87 -1.29 -0.06
CA ASN A 298 -3.71 -1.25 -0.95
C ASN A 298 -3.60 -2.53 -1.76
N LEU A 299 -2.99 -2.41 -2.92
CA LEU A 299 -2.80 -3.48 -3.88
C LEU A 299 -1.32 -3.62 -4.24
N GLY A 300 -0.88 -4.85 -4.40
CA GLY A 300 0.39 -5.19 -5.02
C GLY A 300 0.18 -6.34 -6.00
N ILE A 301 0.83 -6.30 -7.14
CA ILE A 301 0.81 -7.39 -8.10
C ILE A 301 2.21 -7.96 -8.30
N THR A 302 2.33 -9.27 -8.47
CA THR A 302 3.61 -9.89 -8.80
C THR A 302 4.12 -9.43 -10.17
N PRO A 303 5.45 -9.27 -10.37
CA PRO A 303 6.01 -8.90 -11.67
C PRO A 303 5.64 -9.81 -12.83
N ASP A 304 5.35 -11.10 -12.55
CA ASP A 304 4.83 -12.05 -13.54
C ASP A 304 3.32 -11.89 -13.80
N GLY A 305 2.64 -10.99 -13.10
CA GLY A 305 1.21 -10.72 -13.24
C GLY A 305 0.29 -11.81 -12.69
N SER A 306 0.81 -12.80 -11.98
CA SER A 306 0.03 -13.99 -11.58
C SER A 306 -0.79 -13.78 -10.29
N ILE A 307 -0.23 -13.09 -9.29
CA ILE A 307 -0.85 -12.93 -7.97
C ILE A 307 -1.10 -11.45 -7.67
N LEU A 308 -2.35 -11.14 -7.33
CA LEU A 308 -2.75 -9.87 -6.75
C LEU A 308 -2.83 -10.01 -5.22
N VAL A 309 -2.08 -9.17 -4.50
CA VAL A 309 -2.07 -9.08 -3.04
C VAL A 309 -2.90 -7.89 -2.61
N VAL A 310 -3.85 -8.10 -1.72
CA VAL A 310 -4.79 -7.08 -1.26
C VAL A 310 -4.72 -6.95 0.25
N SER A 311 -4.40 -5.76 0.76
CA SER A 311 -4.55 -5.47 2.19
C SER A 311 -6.02 -5.17 2.51
N LEU A 312 -6.57 -5.87 3.52
CA LEU A 312 -7.95 -5.69 3.99
C LEU A 312 -7.94 -4.84 5.27
N LYS A 313 -7.89 -3.52 5.11
CA LYS A 313 -7.71 -2.57 6.23
C LYS A 313 -8.76 -2.74 7.33
N GLY A 314 -10.03 -2.95 6.94
CA GLY A 314 -11.12 -3.13 7.89
C GLY A 314 -11.17 -4.49 8.58
N ALA A 315 -10.51 -5.51 8.01
CA ALA A 315 -10.46 -6.86 8.57
C ALA A 315 -9.15 -7.17 9.32
N GLY A 316 -8.08 -6.39 9.08
CA GLY A 316 -6.74 -6.70 9.59
C GLY A 316 -6.17 -7.97 8.95
N GLN A 317 -6.43 -8.18 7.66
CA GLN A 317 -6.07 -9.39 6.91
C GLN A 317 -5.38 -9.03 5.61
N VAL A 318 -4.72 -10.01 5.01
CA VAL A 318 -4.19 -9.95 3.64
C VAL A 318 -4.88 -11.05 2.83
N GLN A 319 -5.36 -10.70 1.64
CA GLN A 319 -6.00 -11.63 0.72
C GLN A 319 -5.20 -11.72 -0.57
N PHE A 320 -5.07 -12.95 -1.06
CA PHE A 320 -4.33 -13.26 -2.27
C PHE A 320 -5.30 -13.77 -3.34
N PHE A 321 -5.13 -13.26 -4.55
CA PHE A 321 -5.96 -13.64 -5.68
C PHE A 321 -5.10 -14.11 -6.85
N ASP A 322 -5.63 -15.06 -7.60
CA ASP A 322 -5.21 -15.24 -8.98
C ASP A 322 -5.62 -13.99 -9.77
N ALA A 323 -4.65 -13.23 -10.24
CA ALA A 323 -4.93 -11.94 -10.86
C ALA A 323 -5.73 -12.09 -12.17
N ALA A 324 -5.48 -13.17 -12.94
CA ALA A 324 -6.16 -13.40 -14.20
C ALA A 324 -7.63 -13.77 -14.02
N THR A 325 -8.00 -14.50 -12.98
CA THR A 325 -9.37 -15.00 -12.77
C THR A 325 -10.15 -14.24 -11.71
N GLY A 326 -9.48 -13.63 -10.74
CA GLY A 326 -10.07 -13.05 -9.52
C GLY A 326 -10.46 -14.12 -8.48
N GLU A 327 -9.96 -15.37 -8.64
CA GLU A 327 -10.17 -16.43 -7.65
C GLU A 327 -9.36 -16.14 -6.39
N SER A 328 -10.01 -16.16 -5.23
CA SER A 328 -9.33 -16.04 -3.94
C SER A 328 -8.51 -17.29 -3.63
N LYS A 329 -7.20 -17.15 -3.51
CA LYS A 329 -6.30 -18.25 -3.17
C LYS A 329 -6.16 -18.45 -1.67
N ALA A 330 -6.09 -17.36 -0.91
CA ALA A 330 -5.99 -17.40 0.55
C ALA A 330 -6.42 -16.08 1.18
N ILE A 331 -6.82 -16.14 2.44
CA ILE A 331 -6.98 -14.98 3.34
C ILE A 331 -6.21 -15.30 4.61
N VAL A 332 -5.29 -14.42 4.99
CA VAL A 332 -4.41 -14.62 6.15
C VAL A 332 -4.56 -13.46 7.13
N GLN A 333 -4.69 -13.79 8.41
CA GLN A 333 -4.75 -12.79 9.48
C GLN A 333 -3.37 -12.14 9.67
N SER A 334 -3.33 -10.81 9.75
CA SER A 334 -2.14 -10.06 10.12
C SER A 334 -1.83 -10.14 11.60
N THR A 335 -0.59 -9.86 11.98
CA THR A 335 -0.12 -9.97 13.38
C THR A 335 -0.68 -8.87 14.29
N THR A 336 -1.15 -7.76 13.72
CA THR A 336 -1.91 -6.73 14.42
C THR A 336 -3.05 -6.19 13.53
N THR A 337 -3.71 -5.12 13.93
CA THR A 337 -4.87 -4.55 13.23
C THR A 337 -4.46 -3.49 12.21
N VAL A 338 -5.35 -3.22 11.24
CA VAL A 338 -5.21 -2.15 10.23
C VAL A 338 -4.07 -2.42 9.25
N THR A 339 -4.27 -3.42 8.37
CA THR A 339 -3.35 -3.66 7.25
C THR A 339 -3.36 -2.46 6.29
N HIS A 340 -2.18 -2.05 5.81
CA HIS A 340 -2.02 -0.84 5.02
C HIS A 340 -1.29 -1.09 3.70
N GLY A 341 0.01 -0.82 3.63
CA GLY A 341 0.81 -0.88 2.41
C GLY A 341 1.23 -2.29 2.01
N VAL A 342 1.45 -2.51 0.73
CA VAL A 342 1.90 -3.78 0.14
C VAL A 342 3.10 -3.52 -0.75
N ALA A 343 4.19 -4.25 -0.53
CA ALA A 343 5.37 -4.28 -1.39
C ALA A 343 5.69 -5.71 -1.81
N VAL A 344 5.73 -5.99 -3.11
CA VAL A 344 6.01 -7.31 -3.68
C VAL A 344 7.45 -7.37 -4.18
N THR A 345 8.12 -8.49 -3.99
CA THR A 345 9.51 -8.67 -4.44
C THR A 345 9.61 -8.92 -5.94
N PRO A 346 10.72 -8.48 -6.61
CA PRO A 346 10.84 -8.55 -8.07
C PRO A 346 10.94 -9.97 -8.63
N ASP A 347 11.20 -10.96 -7.78
CA ASP A 347 11.19 -12.38 -8.12
C ASP A 347 9.84 -13.07 -7.91
N SER A 348 8.77 -12.31 -7.63
CA SER A 348 7.42 -12.80 -7.32
C SER A 348 7.36 -13.76 -6.13
N ARG A 349 8.33 -13.70 -5.21
CA ARG A 349 8.46 -14.68 -4.13
C ARG A 349 7.78 -14.25 -2.84
N TYR A 350 7.91 -12.98 -2.45
CA TYR A 350 7.42 -12.48 -1.18
C TYR A 350 6.59 -11.21 -1.32
N ALA A 351 5.63 -11.07 -0.42
CA ALA A 351 4.95 -9.81 -0.16
C ALA A 351 5.25 -9.33 1.25
N PHE A 352 5.66 -8.07 1.39
CA PHE A 352 5.80 -7.36 2.65
C PHE A 352 4.58 -6.47 2.83
N VAL A 353 3.92 -6.57 3.97
CA VAL A 353 2.70 -5.81 4.26
C VAL A 353 2.90 -5.03 5.56
N SER A 354 2.74 -3.71 5.49
CA SER A 354 2.74 -2.87 6.69
C SER A 354 1.38 -2.98 7.40
N VAL A 355 1.42 -2.99 8.73
CA VAL A 355 0.25 -3.10 9.59
C VAL A 355 0.36 -2.03 10.67
N GLU A 356 -0.59 -1.10 10.68
CA GLU A 356 -0.48 0.12 11.50
C GLU A 356 -0.55 -0.13 13.01
N GLY A 357 -1.41 -1.06 13.45
CA GLY A 357 -1.87 -1.17 14.83
C GLY A 357 -2.94 -0.12 15.15
N LYS A 358 -3.42 -0.08 16.38
CA LYS A 358 -4.36 0.93 16.89
C LYS A 358 -3.86 1.59 18.16
N GLY A 359 -3.94 2.92 18.20
CA GLY A 359 -3.54 3.68 19.36
C GLY A 359 -2.06 3.48 19.70
N ALA A 360 -1.77 2.90 20.86
CA ALA A 360 -0.39 2.66 21.32
C ALA A 360 0.21 1.31 20.85
N GLU A 361 -0.52 0.52 20.06
CA GLU A 361 0.02 -0.72 19.48
C GLU A 361 1.18 -0.37 18.53
N PRO A 362 2.34 -1.03 18.64
CA PRO A 362 3.40 -0.86 17.66
C PRO A 362 2.96 -1.39 16.30
N GLY A 363 3.35 -0.69 15.25
CA GLY A 363 3.20 -1.19 13.89
C GLY A 363 4.04 -2.43 13.64
N LYS A 364 3.70 -3.14 12.59
CA LYS A 364 4.37 -4.37 12.16
C LYS A 364 4.66 -4.34 10.66
N VAL A 365 5.60 -5.15 10.25
CA VAL A 365 5.74 -5.61 8.87
C VAL A 365 5.60 -7.11 8.87
N ASP A 366 4.55 -7.60 8.24
CA ASP A 366 4.28 -9.02 8.03
C ASP A 366 4.80 -9.43 6.65
N VAL A 367 5.43 -10.60 6.56
CA VAL A 367 6.00 -11.12 5.31
C VAL A 367 5.34 -12.44 4.95
N PHE A 368 4.89 -12.55 3.69
CA PHE A 368 4.17 -13.71 3.16
C PHE A 368 4.94 -14.32 2.00
N ASP A 369 5.06 -15.66 1.96
CA ASP A 369 5.52 -16.41 0.79
C ASP A 369 4.38 -16.55 -0.22
N LEU A 370 4.55 -16.01 -1.42
CA LEU A 370 3.52 -16.00 -2.47
C LEU A 370 3.33 -17.35 -3.18
N ARG A 371 4.13 -18.37 -2.87
CA ARG A 371 3.92 -19.73 -3.36
C ARG A 371 3.01 -20.54 -2.45
N THR A 372 3.09 -20.31 -1.13
CA THR A 372 2.31 -21.03 -0.11
C THR A 372 1.18 -20.20 0.47
N PHE A 373 1.23 -18.86 0.29
CA PHE A 373 0.36 -17.87 0.93
C PHE A 373 0.42 -17.89 2.45
N GLU A 374 1.51 -18.37 3.01
CA GLU A 374 1.72 -18.43 4.46
C GLU A 374 2.57 -17.25 4.93
N MET A 375 2.34 -16.80 6.15
CA MET A 375 3.19 -15.82 6.80
C MET A 375 4.52 -16.48 7.20
N VAL A 376 5.62 -15.95 6.68
CA VAL A 376 6.98 -16.47 6.95
C VAL A 376 7.69 -15.69 8.04
N GLY A 377 7.18 -14.54 8.44
CA GLY A 377 7.75 -13.76 9.52
C GLY A 377 7.01 -12.45 9.74
N SER A 378 7.31 -11.83 10.88
CA SER A 378 6.81 -10.50 11.25
C SER A 378 7.83 -9.80 12.13
N VAL A 379 7.94 -8.49 11.97
CA VAL A 379 8.82 -7.66 12.81
C VAL A 379 8.09 -6.41 13.29
N GLY A 380 8.37 -6.02 14.53
CA GLY A 380 7.88 -4.76 15.10
C GLY A 380 8.63 -3.57 14.53
N VAL A 381 7.87 -2.52 14.20
CA VAL A 381 8.37 -1.21 13.77
C VAL A 381 7.69 -0.13 14.63
N GLY A 382 7.94 1.14 14.35
CA GLY A 382 7.27 2.23 15.05
C GLY A 382 5.76 2.24 14.87
N GLN A 383 5.06 3.06 15.63
CA GLN A 383 3.61 3.19 15.58
C GLN A 383 3.12 3.70 14.22
N GLN A 384 1.96 3.21 13.79
CA GLN A 384 1.29 3.55 12.54
C GLN A 384 2.19 3.28 11.32
N ALA A 385 2.58 2.01 11.16
CA ALA A 385 3.34 1.55 9.99
C ALA A 385 2.48 1.67 8.72
N GLY A 386 2.71 2.73 7.94
CA GLY A 386 1.92 3.11 6.77
C GLY A 386 2.56 2.72 5.44
N GLY A 387 3.16 3.68 4.75
CA GLY A 387 3.83 3.46 3.47
C GLY A 387 4.96 2.44 3.56
N ILE A 388 5.03 1.58 2.54
CA ILE A 388 6.08 0.57 2.41
C ILE A 388 6.50 0.47 0.95
N VAL A 389 7.80 0.31 0.71
CA VAL A 389 8.34 0.16 -0.64
C VAL A 389 9.47 -0.87 -0.66
N PHE A 390 9.52 -1.68 -1.71
CA PHE A 390 10.64 -2.56 -1.97
C PHE A 390 11.86 -1.74 -2.41
N TRP A 391 13.04 -2.02 -1.82
CA TRP A 391 14.27 -1.34 -2.20
C TRP A 391 15.18 -2.20 -3.07
N LYS A 392 15.65 -3.32 -2.53
CA LYS A 392 16.58 -4.18 -3.27
C LYS A 392 16.54 -5.64 -2.84
N MET A 393 16.96 -6.48 -3.76
CA MET A 393 17.28 -7.89 -3.54
C MET A 393 18.77 -8.12 -3.79
N VAL A 394 19.42 -8.78 -2.83
CA VAL A 394 20.84 -9.17 -2.94
C VAL A 394 20.90 -10.69 -2.98
N PRO A 395 21.34 -11.31 -4.10
CA PRO A 395 21.49 -12.76 -4.18
C PRO A 395 22.36 -13.30 -3.04
N ALA A 396 22.04 -14.48 -2.52
CA ALA A 396 22.96 -15.19 -1.63
C ALA A 396 24.22 -15.56 -2.40
N GLY A 397 25.36 -15.22 -1.84
CA GLY A 397 26.67 -15.48 -2.46
C GLY A 397 27.01 -16.97 -2.52
#